data_e1bb01c9ec5438dabfaa2aa5db1f8fd1
#
_entry.id   e1bb01c9ec5438dabfaa2aa5db1f8fd1
#
_cell.length_a   1.000
_cell.length_b   1.000
_cell.length_c   1.000
_cell.angle_alpha   90.00
_cell.angle_beta   90.00
_cell.angle_gamma   90.00
#
_symmetry.space_group_name_H-M   'P 1'
#
loop_
_entity.id
_entity.type
_entity.pdbx_description
1 polymer ?
#
loop_
_entity_poly.entity_id
_entity_poly.type
_entity_poly.pdbx_seq_one_letter_code
_entity_poly.pdbx_strand_id
1 'polypeptide(L)' 'VALSQKDINTALKYMEKADHTTAEFLNNTGVYNFLNGDIQRATAAFEQAAKLGNEAAQANLKQLQQIMNMKMSKK' A
#
# COMPACT_ATOMS: atom_id res chain seq x y z
N VAL A 1 8.18 -10.05 9.04
CA VAL A 1 7.02 -10.89 9.12
C VAL A 1 5.99 -10.45 8.10
N ALA A 2 5.69 -11.32 7.18
CA ALA A 2 4.72 -11.01 6.16
C ALA A 2 3.31 -11.19 6.71
N LEU A 3 2.45 -10.25 6.39
CA LEU A 3 1.04 -10.41 6.72
C LEU A 3 0.44 -11.44 5.79
N SER A 4 -0.32 -12.36 6.36
CA SER A 4 -0.99 -13.34 5.54
C SER A 4 -2.13 -12.67 4.79
N GLN A 5 -2.58 -13.30 3.72
CA GLN A 5 -3.73 -12.81 2.97
C GLN A 5 -4.96 -12.71 3.86
N LYS A 6 -5.06 -13.63 4.79
CA LYS A 6 -6.17 -13.65 5.71
C LYS A 6 -6.17 -12.43 6.62
N ASP A 7 -4.99 -12.05 7.11
CA ASP A 7 -4.88 -10.88 7.96
C ASP A 7 -5.23 -9.61 7.21
N ILE A 8 -4.82 -9.55 5.94
CA ILE A 8 -5.14 -8.40 5.12
C ILE A 8 -6.64 -8.30 4.91
N ASN A 9 -7.30 -9.41 4.64
CA ASN A 9 -8.74 -9.40 4.44
C ASN A 9 -9.48 -8.98 5.70
N THR A 10 -9.01 -9.42 6.85
CA THR A 10 -9.61 -9.02 8.11
C THR A 10 -9.47 -7.53 8.32
N ALA A 11 -8.29 -7.01 8.02
CA ALA A 11 -8.05 -5.58 8.14
C ALA A 11 -8.97 -4.80 7.22
N LEU A 12 -9.19 -5.30 6.00
CA LEU A 12 -10.09 -4.64 5.05
C LEU A 12 -11.50 -4.55 5.56
N LYS A 13 -11.96 -5.58 6.27
CA LYS A 13 -13.30 -5.55 6.84
C LYS A 13 -13.43 -4.46 7.89
N TYR A 14 -12.43 -4.31 8.72
CA TYR A 14 -12.44 -3.23 9.70
C TYR A 14 -12.42 -1.87 9.02
N MET A 15 -11.78 -1.80 7.89
CA MET A 15 -11.65 -0.54 7.18
C MET A 15 -12.95 -0.03 6.63
N GLU A 16 -13.88 -0.90 6.36
CA GLU A 16 -15.18 -0.46 5.89
C GLU A 16 -15.86 0.43 6.90
N LYS A 17 -15.42 0.36 8.12
CA LYS A 17 -15.93 1.23 9.17
C LYS A 17 -15.09 2.46 9.32
N ALA A 18 -14.22 2.68 8.38
CA ALA A 18 -13.61 3.91 8.10
C ALA A 18 -12.73 4.49 9.07
N ASP A 19 -11.60 4.10 9.13
CA ASP A 19 -10.77 4.67 10.11
C ASP A 19 -9.48 5.16 9.55
N HIS A 20 -9.15 6.37 9.88
CA HIS A 20 -7.86 6.92 9.51
C HIS A 20 -6.73 6.03 9.99
N THR A 21 -6.92 5.40 11.14
CA THR A 21 -5.94 4.49 11.69
C THR A 21 -5.69 3.32 10.77
N THR A 22 -6.75 2.80 10.17
CA THR A 22 -6.62 1.67 9.27
C THR A 22 -5.89 2.07 8.00
N ALA A 23 -6.21 3.25 7.48
CA ALA A 23 -5.51 3.73 6.30
C ALA A 23 -4.03 3.93 6.59
N GLU A 24 -3.74 4.44 7.77
CA GLU A 24 -2.36 4.63 8.21
C GLU A 24 -1.62 3.31 8.30
N PHE A 25 -2.29 2.31 8.88
CA PHE A 25 -1.71 0.98 9.00
C PHE A 25 -1.38 0.42 7.63
N LEU A 26 -2.28 0.57 6.68
CA LEU A 26 -2.06 0.08 5.33
C LEU A 26 -0.92 0.80 4.64
N ASN A 27 -0.86 2.11 4.84
CA ASN A 27 0.25 2.86 4.27
C ASN A 27 1.58 2.37 4.84
N ASN A 28 1.62 2.14 6.14
CA ASN A 28 2.82 1.63 6.78
C ASN A 28 3.17 0.24 6.29
N THR A 29 2.16 -0.59 6.08
CA THR A 29 2.36 -1.92 5.51
C THR A 29 2.97 -1.83 4.12
N GLY A 30 2.51 -0.87 3.33
CA GLY A 30 3.06 -0.65 2.01
C GLY A 30 4.53 -0.26 2.06
N VAL A 31 4.87 0.64 2.98
CA VAL A 31 6.26 1.04 3.15
C VAL A 31 7.12 -0.15 3.55
N TYR A 32 6.63 -0.94 4.49
CA TYR A 32 7.36 -2.11 4.93
C TYR A 32 7.63 -3.07 3.78
N ASN A 33 6.60 -3.35 3.00
CA ASN A 33 6.76 -4.26 1.86
C ASN A 33 7.69 -3.68 0.82
N PHE A 34 7.61 -2.38 0.60
CA PHE A 34 8.50 -1.73 -0.36
C PHE A 34 9.95 -1.88 0.06
N LEU A 35 10.23 -1.68 1.34
CA LEU A 35 11.58 -1.79 1.85
C LEU A 35 12.11 -3.22 1.77
N ASN A 36 11.21 -4.18 1.78
CA ASN A 36 11.58 -5.58 1.63
C ASN A 36 11.66 -6.03 0.17
N GLY A 37 11.41 -5.13 -0.75
CA GLY A 37 11.49 -5.45 -2.16
C GLY A 37 10.22 -6.06 -2.73
N ASP A 38 9.15 -6.10 -1.95
CA ASP A 38 7.89 -6.67 -2.41
C ASP A 38 7.03 -5.56 -2.99
N ILE A 39 7.33 -5.23 -4.22
CA ILE A 39 6.68 -4.08 -4.88
C ILE A 39 5.20 -4.33 -5.10
N GLN A 40 4.83 -5.54 -5.44
CA GLN A 40 3.42 -5.84 -5.71
C GLN A 40 2.56 -5.66 -4.47
N ARG A 41 3.03 -6.16 -3.34
CA ARG A 41 2.28 -6.00 -2.10
C ARG A 41 2.28 -4.57 -1.64
N ALA A 42 3.39 -3.88 -1.82
CA ALA A 42 3.45 -2.47 -1.47
C ALA A 42 2.43 -1.68 -2.26
N THR A 43 2.35 -1.94 -3.57
CA THR A 43 1.39 -1.25 -4.41
C THR A 43 -0.03 -1.50 -3.94
N ALA A 44 -0.36 -2.76 -3.66
CA ALA A 44 -1.70 -3.10 -3.21
C ALA A 44 -2.05 -2.39 -1.91
N ALA A 45 -1.12 -2.37 -0.97
CA ALA A 45 -1.37 -1.72 0.31
C ALA A 45 -1.56 -0.21 0.14
N PHE A 46 -0.72 0.40 -0.68
CA PHE A 46 -0.86 1.83 -0.93
C PHE A 46 -2.18 2.16 -1.63
N GLU A 47 -2.60 1.30 -2.56
CA GLU A 47 -3.86 1.52 -3.25
C GLU A 47 -5.02 1.49 -2.29
N GLN A 48 -5.03 0.54 -1.37
CA GLN A 48 -6.10 0.45 -0.40
C GLN A 48 -6.11 1.68 0.52
N ALA A 49 -4.95 2.06 1.00
CA ALA A 49 -4.85 3.23 1.86
C ALA A 49 -5.27 4.49 1.13
N ALA A 50 -4.89 4.61 -0.13
CA ALA A 50 -5.25 5.78 -0.93
C ALA A 50 -6.76 5.86 -1.13
N LYS A 51 -7.41 4.73 -1.33
CA LYS A 51 -8.86 4.70 -1.46
C LYS A 51 -9.56 5.18 -0.21
N LEU A 52 -8.93 4.99 0.93
CA LEU A 52 -9.49 5.45 2.19
C LEU A 52 -9.19 6.93 2.45
N GLY A 53 -8.52 7.58 1.52
CA GLY A 53 -8.26 8.99 1.63
C GLY A 53 -6.92 9.33 2.28
N ASN A 54 -6.05 8.37 2.45
CA ASN A 54 -4.75 8.64 3.04
C ASN A 54 -3.85 9.34 2.03
N GLU A 55 -3.53 10.59 2.29
CA GLU A 55 -2.75 11.38 1.36
C GLU A 55 -1.31 10.90 1.22
N ALA A 56 -0.74 10.43 2.31
CA ALA A 56 0.61 9.90 2.25
C ALA A 56 0.67 8.68 1.34
N ALA A 57 -0.36 7.83 1.43
CA ALA A 57 -0.41 6.65 0.57
C ALA A 57 -0.56 7.04 -0.89
N GLN A 58 -1.34 8.07 -1.16
CA GLN A 58 -1.51 8.54 -2.53
C GLN A 58 -0.18 9.02 -3.10
N ALA A 59 0.58 9.75 -2.31
CA ALA A 59 1.89 10.21 -2.74
C ALA A 59 2.86 9.05 -2.92
N ASN A 60 2.84 8.11 -1.98
CA ASN A 60 3.71 6.95 -2.07
C ASN A 60 3.39 6.10 -3.29
N LEU A 61 2.11 5.91 -3.55
CA LEU A 61 1.68 5.14 -4.71
C LEU A 61 2.16 5.80 -6.01
N LYS A 62 2.04 7.11 -6.07
CA LYS A 62 2.47 7.84 -7.23
C LYS A 62 3.98 7.67 -7.46
N GLN A 63 4.75 7.78 -6.40
CA GLN A 63 6.19 7.59 -6.51
C GLN A 63 6.53 6.18 -6.98
N LEU A 64 5.84 5.21 -6.42
CA LEU A 64 6.06 3.83 -6.79
C LEU A 64 5.76 3.59 -8.26
N GLN A 65 4.67 4.16 -8.74
CA GLN A 65 4.31 4.04 -10.14
C GLN A 65 5.35 4.68 -11.04
N GLN A 66 5.90 5.80 -10.62
CA GLN A 66 6.96 6.44 -11.38
C GLN A 66 8.20 5.58 -11.46
N ILE A 67 8.55 4.95 -10.35
CA ILE A 67 9.71 4.06 -10.34
C ILE A 67 9.50 2.89 -11.29
N MET A 68 8.31 2.31 -11.26
CA MET A 68 8.00 1.19 -12.14
C MET A 68 8.02 1.63 -13.60
N ASN A 69 7.49 2.82 -13.87
CA ASN A 69 7.50 3.33 -15.24
C ASN A 69 8.91 3.58 -15.74
N MET A 70 9.75 4.09 -14.88
CA MET A 70 11.12 4.34 -15.27
C MET A 70 11.84 3.05 -15.63
N LYS A 71 11.60 2.00 -14.85
CA LYS A 71 12.21 0.72 -15.15
C LYS A 71 11.69 0.13 -16.44
N MET A 72 10.41 0.33 -16.70
CA MET A 72 9.81 -0.23 -17.90
C MET A 72 10.20 0.53 -19.16
N SER A 73 10.34 1.82 -19.07
CA SER A 73 10.68 2.62 -20.23
C SER A 73 12.16 2.59 -20.53
N LYS A 74 12.92 2.00 -19.65
CA LYS A 74 14.34 1.89 -19.89
C LYS A 74 14.64 0.63 -20.65
N LYS A 75 14.95 0.73 -21.85
CA LYS A 75 15.19 -0.45 -22.68
C LYS A 75 16.58 -0.51 -23.19
#